data_116eacc2d2f271b0ca0dae7fb6a42f97
#
_entry.id   116eacc2d2f271b0ca0dae7fb6a42f97
#
_cell.length_a   1.000
_cell.length_b   1.000
_cell.length_c   1.000
_cell.angle_alpha   90.00
_cell.angle_beta   90.00
_cell.angle_gamma   90.00
#
_symmetry.space_group_name_H-M   'P 1'
#
loop_
_entity.id
_entity.type
_entity.pdbx_description
1 polymer ?
#
loop_
_entity_poly.entity_id
_entity_poly.type
_entity_poly.pdbx_seq_one_letter_code
_entity_poly.pdbx_strand_id
1 'polypeptide(L)'
;MLVNIHKRTLLLLVFLIGVYTTQAQTWTLQQCIDTAQVHNKNLQMSRNNMAIGEQREKEAKANLIPKVTVNADYKYFANLPYQLLPLNALNPAAPEGQFRAAQFGVPHNINANLQLSMPLYNPQVYGAIQTTKIASELTDLQYQKTEEQIYFEISNLYYNAQILHHQLAFIDSNLINAERLLKNMQLLNEQLLAKGTDVSKVKLQVSQLTTQKETIKSKYEQVLNALKFAMGISFEQNLQIEPNIQYQNTNEYTPASTLDIRIIKTQNRLLSSELNTLNKSRFLPSLNLVGMYGTTGFGYNGQPASFLDFYPIGFAGIQLSYPLFNGTVTLRKINQKTLELRNNELQFGLLTEQNNMQVENAKLQREVAKKTVETTTEQIPLAQTIYEQTILQQKQGTASLTDVLLADNALREAQQTYLSAVIDYLKADLELKKLTGNISIIK
;
A
#
# COMPACT_ATOMS: atom_id res chain seq x y z
N MET A 1 -33.95 57.49 13.65
CA MET A 1 -33.51 57.47 12.26
C MET A 1 -32.06 56.96 12.08
N LEU A 2 -31.19 57.06 13.06
CA LEU A 2 -29.79 56.64 13.04
C LEU A 2 -29.53 55.13 13.15
N VAL A 3 -30.44 54.36 13.78
CA VAL A 3 -30.29 52.90 13.99
C VAL A 3 -30.51 52.09 12.68
N ASN A 4 -31.25 52.59 11.72
CA ASN A 4 -31.51 51.92 10.44
C ASN A 4 -30.40 52.08 9.41
N ILE A 5 -29.53 53.06 9.55
CA ILE A 5 -28.39 53.27 8.68
C ILE A 5 -27.27 52.29 9.00
N HIS A 6 -27.02 52.00 10.28
CA HIS A 6 -26.00 51.03 10.69
C HIS A 6 -26.34 49.58 10.32
N LYS A 7 -27.62 49.18 10.31
CA LYS A 7 -28.05 47.87 9.85
C LYS A 7 -27.89 47.68 8.33
N ARG A 8 -28.13 48.73 7.54
CA ARG A 8 -27.94 48.68 6.06
C ARG A 8 -26.47 48.68 5.66
N THR A 9 -25.62 49.45 6.37
CA THR A 9 -24.18 49.43 6.15
C THR A 9 -23.53 48.10 6.59
N LEU A 10 -24.01 47.48 7.67
CA LEU A 10 -23.54 46.14 8.10
C LEU A 10 -23.96 45.04 7.12
N LEU A 11 -25.18 45.10 6.54
CA LEU A 11 -25.65 44.17 5.52
C LEU A 11 -24.90 44.31 4.20
N LEU A 12 -24.52 45.53 3.81
CA LEU A 12 -23.68 45.77 2.63
C LEU A 12 -22.23 45.30 2.85
N LEU A 13 -21.68 45.43 4.08
CA LEU A 13 -20.34 44.90 4.39
C LEU A 13 -20.30 43.38 4.41
N VAL A 14 -21.34 42.68 4.86
CA VAL A 14 -21.46 41.23 4.82
C VAL A 14 -21.62 40.71 3.39
N PHE A 15 -22.26 41.47 2.51
CA PHE A 15 -22.39 41.09 1.08
C PHE A 15 -21.10 41.33 0.29
N LEU A 16 -20.24 42.28 0.72
CA LEU A 16 -18.92 42.51 0.09
C LEU A 16 -17.88 41.45 0.45
N ILE A 17 -18.03 40.74 1.57
CA ILE A 17 -17.13 39.64 2.01
C ILE A 17 -17.46 38.32 1.26
N GLY A 18 -18.64 38.23 0.63
CA GLY A 18 -19.12 37.00 -0.06
C GLY A 18 -18.64 36.80 -1.50
N VAL A 19 -17.93 37.76 -2.11
CA VAL A 19 -17.37 37.60 -3.47
C VAL A 19 -15.90 37.23 -3.39
N TYR A 20 -15.58 36.16 -2.68
CA TYR A 20 -14.37 35.42 -3.01
C TYR A 20 -14.67 34.74 -4.36
N THR A 21 -14.12 35.28 -5.42
CA THR A 21 -13.98 34.57 -6.68
C THR A 21 -13.28 33.27 -6.34
N THR A 22 -14.01 32.17 -6.33
CA THR A 22 -13.43 30.82 -6.37
C THR A 22 -12.73 30.73 -7.73
N GLN A 23 -11.50 31.27 -7.81
CA GLN A 23 -10.60 30.85 -8.89
C GLN A 23 -10.52 29.34 -8.73
N ALA A 24 -10.92 28.64 -9.79
CA ALA A 24 -10.77 27.19 -9.82
C ALA A 24 -9.29 26.91 -9.58
N GLN A 25 -8.97 26.49 -8.36
CA GLN A 25 -7.60 26.25 -7.94
C GLN A 25 -7.08 25.09 -8.79
N THR A 26 -6.11 25.37 -9.65
CA THR A 26 -5.42 24.31 -10.40
C THR A 26 -4.55 23.51 -9.47
N TRP A 27 -4.67 22.20 -9.55
CA TRP A 27 -3.95 21.27 -8.69
C TRP A 27 -2.56 20.99 -9.26
N THR A 28 -1.53 21.21 -8.46
CA THR A 28 -0.16 20.80 -8.76
C THR A 28 0.02 19.30 -8.45
N LEU A 29 1.05 18.68 -9.04
CA LEU A 29 1.42 17.30 -8.72
C LEU A 29 1.64 17.09 -7.21
N GLN A 30 2.33 18.04 -6.57
CA GLN A 30 2.60 17.95 -5.13
C GLN A 30 1.31 17.97 -4.30
N GLN A 31 0.37 18.85 -4.62
CA GLN A 31 -0.94 18.88 -3.93
C GLN A 31 -1.74 17.59 -4.11
N CYS A 32 -1.65 16.95 -5.30
CA CYS A 32 -2.27 15.65 -5.53
C CYS A 32 -1.64 14.57 -4.63
N ILE A 33 -0.32 14.55 -4.51
CA ILE A 33 0.42 13.62 -3.67
C ILE A 33 0.09 13.84 -2.19
N ASP A 34 0.13 15.08 -1.70
CA ASP A 34 -0.16 15.44 -0.30
C ASP A 34 -1.60 15.04 0.08
N THR A 35 -2.55 15.26 -0.83
CA THR A 35 -3.94 14.84 -0.63
C THR A 35 -4.06 13.33 -0.53
N ALA A 36 -3.37 12.59 -1.39
CA ALA A 36 -3.37 11.14 -1.34
C ALA A 36 -2.76 10.58 -0.06
N GLN A 37 -1.72 11.21 0.48
CA GLN A 37 -1.13 10.81 1.76
C GLN A 37 -2.15 10.81 2.90
N VAL A 38 -3.15 11.68 2.84
CA VAL A 38 -4.20 11.78 3.87
C VAL A 38 -5.40 10.88 3.53
N HIS A 39 -5.85 10.89 2.28
CA HIS A 39 -7.16 10.36 1.89
C HIS A 39 -7.11 9.02 1.17
N ASN A 40 -5.96 8.61 0.58
CA ASN A 40 -5.86 7.34 -0.13
C ASN A 40 -6.10 6.16 0.81
N LYS A 41 -7.04 5.28 0.45
CA LYS A 41 -7.45 4.15 1.30
C LYS A 41 -6.37 3.09 1.47
N ASN A 42 -5.54 2.86 0.45
CA ASN A 42 -4.44 1.90 0.53
C ASN A 42 -3.36 2.39 1.51
N LEU A 43 -3.06 3.70 1.53
CA LEU A 43 -2.16 4.28 2.51
C LEU A 43 -2.72 4.22 3.93
N GLN A 44 -4.02 4.49 4.11
CA GLN A 44 -4.67 4.35 5.41
C GLN A 44 -4.62 2.91 5.93
N MET A 45 -4.91 1.92 5.08
CA MET A 45 -4.79 0.50 5.43
C MET A 45 -3.35 0.12 5.76
N SER A 46 -2.38 0.58 4.98
CA SER A 46 -0.97 0.30 5.21
C SER A 46 -0.45 0.93 6.52
N ARG A 47 -0.91 2.15 6.85
CA ARG A 47 -0.64 2.80 8.15
C ARG A 47 -1.26 2.03 9.32
N ASN A 48 -2.47 1.51 9.15
CA ASN A 48 -3.08 0.63 10.16
C ASN A 48 -2.28 -0.66 10.34
N ASN A 49 -1.75 -1.25 9.25
CA ASN A 49 -0.90 -2.44 9.33
C ASN A 49 0.41 -2.16 10.07
N MET A 50 1.01 -0.99 9.89
CA MET A 50 2.18 -0.55 10.67
C MET A 50 1.83 -0.45 12.17
N ALA A 51 0.70 0.20 12.51
CA ALA A 51 0.23 0.28 13.88
C ALA A 51 -0.08 -1.12 14.49
N ILE A 52 -0.63 -2.05 13.71
CA ILE A 52 -0.81 -3.46 14.11
C ILE A 52 0.54 -4.11 14.40
N GLY A 53 1.57 -3.87 13.59
CA GLY A 53 2.93 -4.34 13.82
C GLY A 53 3.48 -3.88 15.17
N GLU A 54 3.31 -2.61 15.52
CA GLU A 54 3.69 -2.05 16.82
C GLU A 54 2.91 -2.72 17.99
N GLN A 55 1.60 -2.96 17.82
CA GLN A 55 0.82 -3.64 18.86
C GLN A 55 1.27 -5.09 19.07
N ARG A 56 1.64 -5.81 18.00
CA ARG A 56 2.22 -7.16 18.10
C ARG A 56 3.55 -7.17 18.85
N GLU A 57 4.39 -6.15 18.67
CA GLU A 57 5.61 -6.01 19.47
C GLU A 57 5.30 -5.79 20.96
N LYS A 58 4.32 -4.93 21.27
CA LYS A 58 3.86 -4.71 22.65
C LYS A 58 3.23 -5.98 23.24
N GLU A 59 2.44 -6.73 22.46
CA GLU A 59 1.87 -8.02 22.85
C GLU A 59 2.96 -9.05 23.16
N ALA A 60 4.01 -9.13 22.31
CA ALA A 60 5.13 -10.04 22.59
C ALA A 60 5.83 -9.69 23.91
N LYS A 61 6.05 -8.40 24.19
CA LYS A 61 6.61 -7.92 25.46
C LYS A 61 5.67 -8.21 26.65
N ALA A 62 4.35 -8.10 26.46
CA ALA A 62 3.35 -8.39 27.49
C ALA A 62 3.34 -9.86 27.93
N ASN A 63 3.89 -10.78 27.12
CA ASN A 63 4.07 -12.17 27.55
C ASN A 63 5.07 -12.36 28.69
N LEU A 64 5.86 -11.34 29.04
CA LEU A 64 6.72 -11.33 30.24
C LEU A 64 5.99 -10.90 31.52
N ILE A 65 4.79 -10.32 31.39
CA ILE A 65 3.99 -9.82 32.52
C ILE A 65 3.28 -10.99 33.17
N PRO A 66 3.14 -11.00 34.54
CA PRO A 66 2.38 -12.02 35.22
C PRO A 66 0.94 -12.17 34.71
N LYS A 67 0.52 -13.38 34.44
CA LYS A 67 -0.85 -13.72 34.05
C LYS A 67 -1.57 -14.31 35.27
N VAL A 68 -2.74 -13.77 35.57
CA VAL A 68 -3.62 -14.24 36.62
C VAL A 68 -4.90 -14.76 35.98
N THR A 69 -5.25 -16.01 36.29
CA THR A 69 -6.48 -16.65 35.82
C THR A 69 -7.30 -17.14 37.00
N VAL A 70 -8.62 -17.04 36.89
CA VAL A 70 -9.56 -17.65 37.81
C VAL A 70 -10.06 -18.94 37.18
N ASN A 71 -9.96 -20.03 37.91
CA ASN A 71 -10.52 -21.29 37.47
C ASN A 71 -11.54 -21.74 38.54
N ALA A 72 -12.72 -22.17 38.11
CA ALA A 72 -13.73 -22.77 38.95
C ALA A 72 -14.31 -23.97 38.22
N ASP A 73 -14.31 -25.12 38.91
CA ASP A 73 -14.91 -26.32 38.39
C ASP A 73 -15.73 -27.03 39.47
N TYR A 74 -16.84 -27.62 39.07
CA TYR A 74 -17.66 -28.51 39.87
C TYR A 74 -17.74 -29.86 39.17
N LYS A 75 -17.43 -30.92 39.95
CA LYS A 75 -17.49 -32.32 39.50
C LYS A 75 -18.41 -33.09 40.38
N TYR A 76 -19.39 -33.78 39.78
CA TYR A 76 -20.23 -34.77 40.44
C TYR A 76 -19.79 -36.16 39.99
N PHE A 77 -19.35 -36.98 40.94
CA PHE A 77 -18.99 -38.36 40.71
C PHE A 77 -20.23 -39.25 40.95
N ALA A 78 -20.89 -39.68 39.88
CA ALA A 78 -21.97 -40.64 39.96
C ALA A 78 -21.48 -42.00 40.54
N ASN A 79 -20.23 -42.35 40.22
CA ASN A 79 -19.52 -43.49 40.82
C ASN A 79 -18.15 -43.04 41.27
N LEU A 80 -17.86 -43.18 42.57
CA LEU A 80 -16.56 -42.87 43.11
C LEU A 80 -15.52 -43.88 42.62
N PRO A 81 -14.26 -43.46 42.36
CA PRO A 81 -13.22 -44.39 41.94
C PRO A 81 -12.86 -45.37 43.08
N TYR A 82 -12.64 -46.62 42.70
CA TYR A 82 -12.11 -47.63 43.64
C TYR A 82 -10.58 -47.46 43.72
N GLN A 83 -10.11 -47.54 45.00
CA GLN A 83 -8.68 -47.65 45.33
C GLN A 83 -8.42 -48.94 45.97
N LEU A 84 -7.29 -49.60 45.66
CA LEU A 84 -6.85 -50.78 46.32
C LEU A 84 -6.04 -50.40 47.57
N LEU A 85 -6.57 -50.72 48.77
CA LEU A 85 -5.89 -50.45 50.00
C LEU A 85 -5.23 -51.76 50.51
N PRO A 86 -3.94 -51.70 50.88
CA PRO A 86 -3.29 -52.80 51.52
C PRO A 86 -4.00 -53.09 52.87
N LEU A 87 -4.38 -54.34 53.11
CA LEU A 87 -5.07 -54.70 54.34
C LEU A 87 -4.22 -54.45 55.57
N ASN A 88 -2.90 -54.62 55.47
CA ASN A 88 -1.95 -54.35 56.58
C ASN A 88 -1.89 -52.85 56.95
N ALA A 89 -2.31 -51.92 56.12
CA ALA A 89 -2.43 -50.48 56.43
C ALA A 89 -3.64 -50.21 57.37
N LEU A 90 -4.65 -51.06 57.31
CA LEU A 90 -5.85 -50.95 58.15
C LEU A 90 -5.82 -51.92 59.39
N ASN A 91 -5.13 -53.03 59.26
CA ASN A 91 -4.93 -54.03 60.34
C ASN A 91 -3.48 -54.54 60.23
N PRO A 92 -2.59 -54.16 61.17
CA PRO A 92 -1.21 -54.58 61.14
C PRO A 92 -0.99 -56.12 61.22
N ALA A 93 -2.00 -56.89 61.67
CA ALA A 93 -1.95 -58.35 61.72
C ALA A 93 -2.36 -59.02 60.38
N ALA A 94 -2.75 -58.25 59.36
CA ALA A 94 -3.11 -58.83 58.08
C ALA A 94 -1.86 -59.18 57.23
N PRO A 95 -1.88 -60.29 56.45
CA PRO A 95 -0.76 -60.71 55.63
C PRO A 95 -0.38 -59.64 54.57
N GLU A 96 0.90 -59.51 54.30
CA GLU A 96 1.40 -58.68 53.23
C GLU A 96 0.87 -59.16 51.86
N GLY A 97 0.60 -58.17 50.93
CA GLY A 97 0.15 -58.48 49.60
C GLY A 97 -1.37 -58.67 49.43
N GLN A 98 -2.15 -58.61 50.57
CA GLN A 98 -3.61 -58.58 50.48
C GLN A 98 -4.15 -57.17 50.36
N PHE A 99 -5.05 -56.95 49.38
CA PHE A 99 -5.66 -55.66 49.10
C PHE A 99 -7.18 -55.72 49.18
N ARG A 100 -7.80 -54.63 49.66
CA ARG A 100 -9.25 -54.48 49.67
C ARG A 100 -9.60 -53.31 48.79
N ALA A 101 -10.53 -53.49 47.82
CA ALA A 101 -11.10 -52.43 47.07
C ALA A 101 -12.02 -51.57 47.93
N ALA A 102 -11.75 -50.28 48.01
CA ALA A 102 -12.58 -49.30 48.72
C ALA A 102 -12.78 -48.08 47.88
N GLN A 103 -13.97 -47.50 47.97
CA GLN A 103 -14.24 -46.20 47.34
C GLN A 103 -13.84 -45.09 48.30
N PHE A 104 -12.96 -44.20 47.83
CA PHE A 104 -12.54 -43.00 48.56
C PHE A 104 -12.99 -41.75 47.88
N GLY A 105 -13.32 -40.72 48.65
CA GLY A 105 -13.79 -39.44 48.22
C GLY A 105 -15.26 -39.21 48.44
N VAL A 106 -15.75 -38.11 47.96
CA VAL A 106 -17.15 -37.68 48.07
C VAL A 106 -17.68 -37.31 46.68
N PRO A 107 -19.01 -37.48 46.47
CA PRO A 107 -19.60 -37.25 45.13
C PRO A 107 -19.43 -35.84 44.60
N HIS A 108 -19.45 -34.82 45.44
CA HIS A 108 -19.37 -33.43 45.04
C HIS A 108 -17.98 -32.89 45.30
N ASN A 109 -17.30 -32.44 44.25
CA ASN A 109 -16.00 -31.75 44.29
C ASN A 109 -16.12 -30.40 43.63
N ILE A 110 -15.78 -29.34 44.33
CA ILE A 110 -15.80 -27.95 43.89
C ILE A 110 -14.38 -27.41 44.03
N ASN A 111 -13.81 -26.90 42.93
CA ASN A 111 -12.53 -26.19 42.98
C ASN A 111 -12.72 -24.78 42.51
N ALA A 112 -12.22 -23.81 43.27
CA ALA A 112 -12.16 -22.42 42.88
C ALA A 112 -10.79 -21.85 43.23
N ASN A 113 -10.00 -21.45 42.22
CA ASN A 113 -8.65 -20.97 42.46
C ASN A 113 -8.23 -19.83 41.54
N LEU A 114 -7.34 -19.00 42.07
CA LEU A 114 -6.54 -18.02 41.34
C LEU A 114 -5.20 -18.67 41.01
N GLN A 115 -4.84 -18.64 39.71
CA GLN A 115 -3.56 -19.16 39.25
C GLN A 115 -2.72 -18.01 38.71
N LEU A 116 -1.50 -17.85 39.21
CA LEU A 116 -0.48 -16.94 38.74
C LEU A 116 0.53 -17.71 37.89
N SER A 117 0.87 -17.17 36.72
CA SER A 117 1.94 -17.70 35.89
C SER A 117 2.74 -16.53 35.28
N MET A 118 4.08 -16.58 35.41
CA MET A 118 4.97 -15.57 34.86
C MET A 118 6.27 -16.24 34.37
N PRO A 119 6.67 -16.06 33.10
CA PRO A 119 7.97 -16.53 32.63
C PRO A 119 9.09 -15.65 33.22
N LEU A 120 9.97 -16.24 34.02
CA LEU A 120 11.20 -15.61 34.52
C LEU A 120 12.30 -15.67 33.48
N TYR A 121 12.42 -16.78 32.78
CA TYR A 121 13.31 -16.97 31.64
C TYR A 121 12.68 -17.97 30.66
N ASN A 122 12.49 -17.54 29.42
CA ASN A 122 11.98 -18.41 28.35
C ASN A 122 12.60 -17.97 27.01
N PRO A 123 13.50 -18.78 26.43
CA PRO A 123 14.16 -18.45 25.16
C PRO A 123 13.20 -18.17 24.01
N GLN A 124 12.03 -18.82 23.98
CA GLN A 124 11.02 -18.60 22.95
C GLN A 124 10.34 -17.24 23.11
N VAL A 125 10.03 -16.81 24.35
CA VAL A 125 9.42 -15.50 24.61
C VAL A 125 10.38 -14.37 24.25
N TYR A 126 11.64 -14.45 24.70
CA TYR A 126 12.65 -13.46 24.37
C TYR A 126 12.95 -13.42 22.86
N GLY A 127 13.01 -14.59 22.23
CA GLY A 127 13.16 -14.71 20.77
C GLY A 127 11.97 -14.13 20.03
N ALA A 128 10.74 -14.38 20.46
CA ALA A 128 9.52 -13.81 19.88
C ALA A 128 9.51 -12.28 19.97
N ILE A 129 9.95 -11.68 21.08
CA ILE A 129 10.06 -10.22 21.22
C ILE A 129 11.02 -9.65 20.19
N GLN A 130 12.19 -10.27 20.01
CA GLN A 130 13.15 -9.82 19.00
C GLN A 130 12.63 -9.99 17.57
N THR A 131 11.97 -11.11 17.29
CA THR A 131 11.39 -11.41 15.98
C THR A 131 10.24 -10.47 15.64
N THR A 132 9.33 -10.20 16.59
CA THR A 132 8.22 -9.25 16.36
C THR A 132 8.70 -7.81 16.20
N LYS A 133 9.79 -7.41 16.86
CA LYS A 133 10.42 -6.10 16.63
C LYS A 133 10.90 -5.97 15.18
N ILE A 134 11.60 -6.98 14.64
CA ILE A 134 12.05 -6.99 13.24
C ILE A 134 10.85 -7.05 12.29
N ALA A 135 9.80 -7.80 12.64
CA ALA A 135 8.56 -7.84 11.86
C ALA A 135 7.85 -6.48 11.82
N SER A 136 7.88 -5.70 12.91
CA SER A 136 7.37 -4.33 12.95
C SER A 136 8.19 -3.40 12.04
N GLU A 137 9.53 -3.49 12.04
CA GLU A 137 10.40 -2.78 11.08
C GLU A 137 10.07 -3.16 9.62
N LEU A 138 9.69 -4.42 9.36
CA LEU A 138 9.28 -4.88 8.03
C LEU A 138 7.95 -4.25 7.60
N THR A 139 6.97 -4.11 8.51
CA THR A 139 5.70 -3.45 8.20
C THR A 139 5.87 -1.96 7.93
N ASP A 140 6.82 -1.28 8.61
CA ASP A 140 7.18 0.10 8.30
C ASP A 140 7.76 0.25 6.88
N LEU A 141 8.67 -0.64 6.48
CA LEU A 141 9.20 -0.66 5.11
C LEU A 141 8.13 -0.94 4.06
N GLN A 142 7.15 -1.78 4.37
CA GLN A 142 6.01 -2.06 3.51
C GLN A 142 5.08 -0.83 3.37
N TYR A 143 4.90 -0.07 4.45
CA TYR A 143 4.21 1.21 4.40
C TYR A 143 4.94 2.20 3.48
N GLN A 144 6.26 2.39 3.65
CA GLN A 144 7.08 3.24 2.77
C GLN A 144 6.99 2.79 1.30
N LYS A 145 6.96 1.48 1.03
CA LYS A 145 6.78 0.95 -0.34
C LYS A 145 5.40 1.31 -0.91
N THR A 146 4.35 1.26 -0.09
CA THR A 146 3.00 1.69 -0.53
C THR A 146 2.98 3.18 -0.85
N GLU A 147 3.65 4.02 -0.05
CA GLU A 147 3.80 5.46 -0.34
C GLU A 147 4.53 5.69 -1.67
N GLU A 148 5.62 4.98 -1.93
CA GLU A 148 6.36 5.05 -3.20
C GLU A 148 5.48 4.65 -4.39
N GLN A 149 4.69 3.58 -4.26
CA GLN A 149 3.77 3.12 -5.30
C GLN A 149 2.69 4.15 -5.61
N ILE A 150 2.08 4.75 -4.59
CA ILE A 150 1.05 5.79 -4.76
C ILE A 150 1.65 7.06 -5.37
N TYR A 151 2.84 7.47 -4.95
CA TYR A 151 3.57 8.58 -5.57
C TYR A 151 3.77 8.33 -7.07
N PHE A 152 4.23 7.14 -7.42
CA PHE A 152 4.49 6.75 -8.81
C PHE A 152 3.19 6.71 -9.64
N GLU A 153 2.13 6.15 -9.10
CA GLU A 153 0.81 6.07 -9.75
C GLU A 153 0.24 7.47 -10.01
N ILE A 154 0.21 8.34 -8.99
CA ILE A 154 -0.29 9.71 -9.10
C ILE A 154 0.53 10.51 -10.11
N SER A 155 1.87 10.39 -10.07
CA SER A 155 2.74 11.09 -11.01
C SER A 155 2.46 10.68 -12.46
N ASN A 156 2.29 9.39 -12.72
CA ASN A 156 1.94 8.87 -14.04
C ASN A 156 0.56 9.37 -14.52
N LEU A 157 -0.44 9.33 -13.66
CA LEU A 157 -1.79 9.81 -13.99
C LEU A 157 -1.78 11.32 -14.24
N TYR A 158 -1.07 12.08 -13.43
CA TYR A 158 -0.93 13.53 -13.56
C TYR A 158 -0.28 13.92 -14.88
N TYR A 159 0.86 13.30 -15.22
CA TYR A 159 1.55 13.56 -16.50
C TYR A 159 0.69 13.15 -17.70
N ASN A 160 0.00 12.01 -17.63
CA ASN A 160 -0.95 11.62 -18.69
C ASN A 160 -2.08 12.63 -18.85
N ALA A 161 -2.62 13.18 -17.77
CA ALA A 161 -3.66 14.20 -17.82
C ALA A 161 -3.13 15.51 -18.46
N GLN A 162 -1.92 15.95 -18.12
CA GLN A 162 -1.29 17.12 -18.76
C GLN A 162 -1.12 16.92 -20.27
N ILE A 163 -0.65 15.75 -20.69
CA ILE A 163 -0.48 15.43 -22.13
C ILE A 163 -1.83 15.46 -22.86
N LEU A 164 -2.87 14.85 -22.30
CA LEU A 164 -4.22 14.84 -22.88
C LEU A 164 -4.80 16.25 -22.96
N HIS A 165 -4.53 17.09 -21.96
CA HIS A 165 -4.92 18.50 -21.99
C HIS A 165 -4.25 19.24 -23.16
N HIS A 166 -2.96 19.04 -23.38
CA HIS A 166 -2.25 19.63 -24.53
C HIS A 166 -2.72 19.07 -25.88
N GLN A 167 -3.04 17.76 -25.92
CA GLN A 167 -3.62 17.16 -27.13
C GLN A 167 -4.98 17.81 -27.48
N LEU A 168 -5.82 18.10 -26.48
CA LEU A 168 -7.07 18.83 -26.71
C LEU A 168 -6.81 20.22 -27.29
N ALA A 169 -5.83 20.95 -26.74
CA ALA A 169 -5.49 22.28 -27.27
C ALA A 169 -5.00 22.24 -28.72
N PHE A 170 -4.19 21.26 -29.09
CA PHE A 170 -3.75 21.06 -30.46
C PHE A 170 -4.92 20.71 -31.40
N ILE A 171 -5.79 19.80 -31.01
CA ILE A 171 -6.96 19.41 -31.78
C ILE A 171 -7.93 20.57 -31.95
N ASP A 172 -8.16 21.39 -30.94
CA ASP A 172 -9.01 22.58 -31.04
C ASP A 172 -8.45 23.55 -32.07
N SER A 173 -7.14 23.81 -32.03
CA SER A 173 -6.46 24.64 -33.00
C SER A 173 -6.57 24.09 -34.44
N ASN A 174 -6.33 22.78 -34.60
CA ASN A 174 -6.41 22.11 -35.90
C ASN A 174 -7.85 22.07 -36.44
N LEU A 175 -8.86 21.90 -35.57
CA LEU A 175 -10.27 21.94 -35.95
C LEU A 175 -10.68 23.31 -36.46
N ILE A 176 -10.29 24.39 -35.76
CA ILE A 176 -10.52 25.78 -36.20
C ILE A 176 -9.91 25.99 -37.58
N ASN A 177 -8.69 25.52 -37.83
CA ASN A 177 -8.02 25.65 -39.14
C ASN A 177 -8.75 24.86 -40.25
N ALA A 178 -9.16 23.61 -39.94
CA ALA A 178 -9.91 22.77 -40.89
C ALA A 178 -11.30 23.35 -41.23
N GLU A 179 -12.02 23.90 -40.25
CA GLU A 179 -13.31 24.57 -40.45
C GLU A 179 -13.15 25.83 -41.35
N ARG A 180 -12.09 26.60 -41.11
CA ARG A 180 -11.76 27.76 -41.94
C ARG A 180 -11.45 27.35 -43.40
N LEU A 181 -10.69 26.25 -43.55
CA LEU A 181 -10.41 25.68 -44.90
C LEU A 181 -11.68 25.18 -45.56
N LEU A 182 -12.57 24.49 -44.81
CA LEU A 182 -13.87 24.03 -45.34
C LEU A 182 -14.71 25.17 -45.86
N LYS A 183 -14.83 26.26 -45.10
CA LYS A 183 -15.59 27.45 -45.50
C LYS A 183 -15.01 28.05 -46.77
N ASN A 184 -13.67 28.17 -46.89
CA ASN A 184 -13.03 28.68 -48.09
C ASN A 184 -13.29 27.76 -49.30
N MET A 185 -13.19 26.44 -49.15
CA MET A 185 -13.47 25.49 -50.23
C MET A 185 -14.93 25.50 -50.67
N GLN A 186 -15.88 25.71 -49.78
CA GLN A 186 -17.30 25.88 -50.11
C GLN A 186 -17.52 27.13 -50.97
N LEU A 187 -16.94 28.27 -50.58
CA LEU A 187 -17.03 29.51 -51.37
C LEU A 187 -16.40 29.38 -52.79
N LEU A 188 -15.26 28.70 -52.87
CA LEU A 188 -14.62 28.45 -54.16
C LEU A 188 -15.45 27.50 -55.05
N ASN A 189 -16.11 26.50 -54.45
CA ASN A 189 -16.98 25.58 -55.16
C ASN A 189 -18.25 26.28 -55.68
N GLU A 190 -18.86 27.18 -54.91
CA GLU A 190 -19.98 28.03 -55.35
C GLU A 190 -19.60 28.90 -56.55
N GLN A 191 -18.34 29.32 -56.61
CA GLN A 191 -17.80 30.10 -57.75
C GLN A 191 -17.30 29.20 -58.89
N LEU A 192 -17.49 27.87 -58.83
CA LEU A 192 -16.99 26.86 -59.78
C LEU A 192 -15.45 26.81 -59.90
N LEU A 193 -14.72 27.34 -58.90
CA LEU A 193 -13.25 27.37 -58.84
C LEU A 193 -12.67 26.16 -58.08
N ALA A 194 -13.49 25.38 -57.36
CA ALA A 194 -13.10 24.14 -56.71
C ALA A 194 -14.07 23.01 -57.00
N LYS A 195 -13.60 21.74 -56.94
CA LYS A 195 -14.43 20.55 -57.15
C LYS A 195 -15.22 20.19 -55.89
N GLY A 196 -16.45 19.69 -56.07
CA GLY A 196 -17.24 19.18 -54.92
C GLY A 196 -16.55 18.06 -54.16
N THR A 197 -15.69 17.27 -54.80
CA THR A 197 -14.84 16.25 -54.16
C THR A 197 -13.84 16.88 -53.19
N ASP A 198 -13.35 18.07 -53.45
CA ASP A 198 -12.39 18.77 -52.58
C ASP A 198 -13.08 19.30 -51.31
N VAL A 199 -14.31 19.85 -51.47
CA VAL A 199 -15.18 20.17 -50.30
C VAL A 199 -15.45 18.94 -49.44
N SER A 200 -15.74 17.80 -50.10
CA SER A 200 -16.00 16.53 -49.38
C SER A 200 -14.79 16.02 -48.61
N LYS A 201 -13.57 16.15 -49.16
CA LYS A 201 -12.32 15.78 -48.45
C LYS A 201 -12.13 16.62 -47.19
N VAL A 202 -12.28 17.94 -47.26
CA VAL A 202 -12.12 18.80 -46.07
C VAL A 202 -13.24 18.57 -45.05
N LYS A 203 -14.48 18.34 -45.50
CA LYS A 203 -15.60 17.99 -44.64
C LYS A 203 -15.32 16.67 -43.86
N LEU A 204 -14.76 15.66 -44.53
CA LEU A 204 -14.33 14.42 -43.92
C LEU A 204 -13.26 14.66 -42.83
N GLN A 205 -12.27 15.51 -43.12
CA GLN A 205 -11.23 15.88 -42.17
C GLN A 205 -11.80 16.57 -40.91
N VAL A 206 -12.72 17.54 -41.07
CA VAL A 206 -13.43 18.19 -39.98
C VAL A 206 -14.15 17.16 -39.10
N SER A 207 -14.90 16.23 -39.74
CA SER A 207 -15.61 15.14 -39.03
C SER A 207 -14.64 14.23 -38.25
N GLN A 208 -13.50 13.87 -38.85
CA GLN A 208 -12.47 13.06 -38.19
C GLN A 208 -11.87 13.77 -36.96
N LEU A 209 -11.54 15.07 -37.09
CA LEU A 209 -11.01 15.87 -35.99
C LEU A 209 -12.04 16.03 -34.84
N THR A 210 -13.31 16.22 -35.18
CA THR A 210 -14.39 16.31 -34.20
C THR A 210 -14.49 15.00 -33.40
N THR A 211 -14.51 13.86 -34.10
CA THR A 211 -14.53 12.53 -33.43
C THR A 211 -13.30 12.31 -32.56
N GLN A 212 -12.12 12.72 -33.05
CA GLN A 212 -10.87 12.60 -32.29
C GLN A 212 -10.89 13.48 -31.04
N LYS A 213 -11.42 14.72 -31.12
CA LYS A 213 -11.60 15.63 -29.98
C LYS A 213 -12.46 14.98 -28.90
N GLU A 214 -13.64 14.43 -29.25
CA GLU A 214 -14.51 13.77 -28.28
C GLU A 214 -13.83 12.55 -27.64
N THR A 215 -13.08 11.77 -28.42
CA THR A 215 -12.31 10.62 -27.91
C THR A 215 -11.25 11.05 -26.88
N ILE A 216 -10.49 12.10 -27.18
CA ILE A 216 -9.44 12.59 -26.28
C ILE A 216 -10.06 13.23 -25.03
N LYS A 217 -11.15 13.98 -25.19
CA LYS A 217 -11.91 14.55 -24.06
C LYS A 217 -12.38 13.45 -23.11
N SER A 218 -12.96 12.37 -23.64
CA SER A 218 -13.37 11.22 -22.84
C SER A 218 -12.19 10.57 -22.12
N LYS A 219 -11.04 10.39 -22.80
CA LYS A 219 -9.82 9.85 -22.15
C LYS A 219 -9.30 10.77 -21.04
N TYR A 220 -9.34 12.07 -21.25
CA TYR A 220 -8.92 13.05 -20.24
C TYR A 220 -9.76 12.94 -18.98
N GLU A 221 -11.10 12.91 -19.10
CA GLU A 221 -12.01 12.70 -17.98
C GLU A 221 -11.79 11.36 -17.27
N GLN A 222 -11.53 10.28 -18.02
CA GLN A 222 -11.21 8.97 -17.42
C GLN A 222 -9.91 9.03 -16.60
N VAL A 223 -8.87 9.71 -17.10
CA VAL A 223 -7.61 9.88 -16.38
C VAL A 223 -7.80 10.76 -15.13
N LEU A 224 -8.60 11.83 -15.22
CA LEU A 224 -8.96 12.65 -14.05
C LEU A 224 -9.72 11.83 -13.01
N ASN A 225 -10.63 10.96 -13.41
CA ASN A 225 -11.35 10.07 -12.49
C ASN A 225 -10.41 9.05 -11.83
N ALA A 226 -9.45 8.49 -12.59
CA ALA A 226 -8.41 7.63 -12.01
C ALA A 226 -7.52 8.39 -11.01
N LEU A 227 -7.18 9.65 -11.31
CA LEU A 227 -6.42 10.52 -10.42
C LEU A 227 -7.20 10.83 -9.13
N LYS A 228 -8.50 11.17 -9.23
CA LYS A 228 -9.38 11.36 -8.06
C LYS A 228 -9.43 10.11 -7.18
N PHE A 229 -9.56 8.94 -7.80
CA PHE A 229 -9.54 7.65 -7.10
C PHE A 229 -8.21 7.41 -6.38
N ALA A 230 -7.08 7.62 -7.07
CA ALA A 230 -5.75 7.48 -6.48
C ALA A 230 -5.50 8.50 -5.36
N MET A 231 -6.06 9.70 -5.45
CA MET A 231 -6.04 10.71 -4.38
C MET A 231 -6.98 10.38 -3.22
N GLY A 232 -7.98 9.51 -3.41
CA GLY A 232 -9.00 9.18 -2.42
C GLY A 232 -10.05 10.27 -2.21
N ILE A 233 -10.32 11.10 -3.22
CA ILE A 233 -11.33 12.16 -3.21
C ILE A 233 -12.59 11.77 -3.98
N SER A 234 -13.71 12.50 -3.77
CA SER A 234 -14.98 12.24 -4.46
C SER A 234 -14.88 12.49 -5.97
N PHE A 235 -15.56 11.65 -6.76
CA PHE A 235 -15.68 11.83 -8.21
C PHE A 235 -16.44 13.11 -8.60
N GLU A 236 -17.30 13.63 -7.73
CA GLU A 236 -18.06 14.87 -7.95
C GLU A 236 -17.20 16.13 -7.81
N GLN A 237 -16.05 16.02 -7.15
CA GLN A 237 -15.14 17.17 -6.98
C GLN A 237 -14.57 17.60 -8.32
N ASN A 238 -14.69 18.89 -8.65
CA ASN A 238 -14.05 19.43 -9.84
C ASN A 238 -12.53 19.44 -9.66
N LEU A 239 -11.82 18.73 -10.52
CA LEU A 239 -10.37 18.64 -10.51
C LEU A 239 -9.83 19.27 -11.80
N GLN A 240 -9.14 20.39 -11.67
CA GLN A 240 -8.39 21.01 -12.75
C GLN A 240 -6.91 20.94 -12.41
N ILE A 241 -6.12 20.34 -13.29
CA ILE A 241 -4.67 20.23 -13.11
C ILE A 241 -3.95 21.41 -13.74
N GLU A 242 -2.76 21.71 -13.23
CA GLU A 242 -1.90 22.70 -13.85
C GLU A 242 -1.48 22.23 -15.26
N PRO A 243 -1.75 23.02 -16.33
CA PRO A 243 -1.47 22.56 -17.69
C PRO A 243 0.02 22.55 -18.03
N ASN A 244 0.84 23.38 -17.38
CA ASN A 244 2.25 23.53 -17.75
C ASN A 244 3.06 22.29 -17.42
N ILE A 245 3.64 21.68 -18.45
CA ILE A 245 4.56 20.56 -18.30
C ILE A 245 5.94 21.12 -17.95
N GLN A 246 6.36 20.92 -16.71
CA GLN A 246 7.72 21.24 -16.29
C GLN A 246 8.55 19.96 -16.37
N TYR A 247 9.43 19.84 -17.35
CA TYR A 247 10.49 18.85 -17.33
C TYR A 247 11.81 19.56 -17.02
N GLN A 248 12.30 19.31 -15.82
CA GLN A 248 13.62 19.81 -15.43
C GLN A 248 14.68 18.89 -16.03
N ASN A 249 15.76 19.49 -16.49
CA ASN A 249 16.96 18.76 -16.87
C ASN A 249 17.61 18.27 -15.55
N THR A 250 17.13 17.14 -15.05
CA THR A 250 17.55 16.62 -13.74
C THR A 250 18.97 16.07 -13.81
N ASN A 251 19.74 16.37 -12.78
CA ASN A 251 21.08 15.82 -12.57
C ASN A 251 21.04 14.29 -12.46
N GLU A 252 22.19 13.65 -12.57
CA GLU A 252 22.32 12.22 -12.32
C GLU A 252 21.82 11.85 -10.92
N TYR A 253 20.98 10.82 -10.83
CA TYR A 253 20.51 10.29 -9.55
C TYR A 253 21.60 9.49 -8.88
N THR A 254 21.86 9.80 -7.60
CA THR A 254 22.81 9.03 -6.79
C THR A 254 22.17 7.68 -6.42
N PRO A 255 22.78 6.54 -6.77
CA PRO A 255 22.20 5.24 -6.40
C PRO A 255 22.06 5.10 -4.88
N ALA A 256 20.85 4.84 -4.40
CA ALA A 256 20.54 4.51 -3.02
C ALA A 256 19.91 3.10 -2.96
N SER A 257 19.90 2.51 -1.76
CA SER A 257 19.28 1.20 -1.59
C SER A 257 17.76 1.32 -1.74
N THR A 258 17.19 0.65 -2.73
CA THR A 258 15.74 0.63 -2.96
C THR A 258 14.99 -0.01 -1.79
N LEU A 259 13.70 0.32 -1.65
CA LEU A 259 12.85 -0.25 -0.60
C LEU A 259 12.75 -1.77 -0.72
N ASP A 260 12.72 -2.33 -1.94
CA ASP A 260 12.69 -3.77 -2.15
C ASP A 260 13.94 -4.47 -1.60
N ILE A 261 15.12 -3.90 -1.82
CA ILE A 261 16.38 -4.42 -1.26
C ILE A 261 16.37 -4.31 0.27
N ARG A 262 15.85 -3.21 0.84
CA ARG A 262 15.73 -3.04 2.29
C ARG A 262 14.76 -4.05 2.91
N ILE A 263 13.64 -4.33 2.25
CA ILE A 263 12.63 -5.32 2.65
C ILE A 263 13.26 -6.71 2.71
N ILE A 264 13.94 -7.16 1.65
CA ILE A 264 14.61 -8.47 1.59
C ILE A 264 15.68 -8.62 2.67
N LYS A 265 16.48 -7.58 2.91
CA LYS A 265 17.47 -7.56 4.01
C LYS A 265 16.81 -7.68 5.39
N THR A 266 15.69 -7.03 5.59
CA THR A 266 14.94 -7.11 6.86
C THR A 266 14.28 -8.48 7.02
N GLN A 267 13.81 -9.09 5.93
CA GLN A 267 13.33 -10.48 5.90
C GLN A 267 14.44 -11.48 6.27
N ASN A 268 15.67 -11.28 5.77
CA ASN A 268 16.84 -12.07 6.17
C ASN A 268 17.10 -12.00 7.67
N ARG A 269 17.06 -10.79 8.24
CA ARG A 269 17.19 -10.56 9.70
C ARG A 269 16.07 -11.24 10.48
N LEU A 270 14.84 -11.25 9.96
CA LEU A 270 13.69 -11.91 10.56
C LEU A 270 13.91 -13.43 10.64
N LEU A 271 14.23 -14.06 9.52
CA LEU A 271 14.53 -15.49 9.42
C LEU A 271 15.71 -15.90 10.31
N SER A 272 16.76 -15.07 10.34
CA SER A 272 17.92 -15.26 11.22
C SER A 272 17.55 -15.20 12.70
N SER A 273 16.65 -14.29 13.08
CA SER A 273 16.13 -14.17 14.45
C SER A 273 15.31 -15.40 14.85
N GLU A 274 14.44 -15.90 13.96
CA GLU A 274 13.67 -17.12 14.17
C GLU A 274 14.58 -18.35 14.32
N LEU A 275 15.58 -18.48 13.45
CA LEU A 275 16.55 -19.57 13.50
C LEU A 275 17.35 -19.55 14.81
N ASN A 276 17.80 -18.38 15.25
CA ASN A 276 18.50 -18.20 16.52
C ASN A 276 17.60 -18.57 17.72
N THR A 277 16.32 -18.20 17.66
CA THR A 277 15.33 -18.55 18.68
C THR A 277 15.13 -20.05 18.78
N LEU A 278 15.01 -20.75 17.64
CA LEU A 278 14.90 -22.22 17.60
C LEU A 278 16.15 -22.89 18.15
N ASN A 279 17.34 -22.41 17.79
CA ASN A 279 18.61 -22.93 18.30
C ASN A 279 18.70 -22.76 19.83
N LYS A 280 18.39 -21.56 20.34
CA LYS A 280 18.40 -21.30 21.79
C LYS A 280 17.38 -22.15 22.54
N SER A 281 16.15 -22.27 22.02
CA SER A 281 15.09 -23.07 22.68
C SER A 281 15.37 -24.55 22.69
N ARG A 282 16.28 -25.07 21.86
CA ARG A 282 16.71 -26.47 21.86
C ARG A 282 17.64 -26.78 23.01
N PHE A 283 18.47 -25.83 23.43
CA PHE A 283 19.54 -26.08 24.41
C PHE A 283 19.38 -25.33 25.72
N LEU A 284 18.41 -24.45 25.86
CA LEU A 284 18.22 -23.65 27.06
C LEU A 284 16.90 -24.01 27.74
N PRO A 285 16.89 -24.13 29.07
CA PRO A 285 15.68 -24.38 29.84
C PRO A 285 14.76 -23.16 29.84
N SER A 286 13.48 -23.39 30.19
CA SER A 286 12.56 -22.33 30.57
C SER A 286 12.31 -22.36 32.09
N LEU A 287 12.17 -21.18 32.68
CA LEU A 287 11.94 -20.96 34.09
C LEU A 287 10.69 -20.09 34.27
N ASN A 288 9.69 -20.63 34.97
CA ASN A 288 8.44 -19.93 35.21
C ASN A 288 8.19 -19.80 36.70
N LEU A 289 7.73 -18.64 37.15
CA LEU A 289 7.10 -18.46 38.45
C LEU A 289 5.65 -18.92 38.33
N VAL A 290 5.23 -19.81 39.24
CA VAL A 290 3.86 -20.32 39.32
C VAL A 290 3.34 -20.15 40.74
N GLY A 291 2.06 -19.83 40.84
CA GLY A 291 1.40 -19.75 42.14
C GLY A 291 -0.09 -20.08 42.00
N MET A 292 -0.64 -20.64 43.02
CA MET A 292 -2.07 -20.91 43.10
C MET A 292 -2.56 -20.62 44.50
N TYR A 293 -3.71 -19.97 44.61
CA TYR A 293 -4.43 -19.83 45.88
C TYR A 293 -5.93 -19.99 45.62
N GLY A 294 -6.57 -20.80 46.46
CA GLY A 294 -7.99 -21.09 46.27
C GLY A 294 -8.58 -21.98 47.36
N THR A 295 -9.68 -22.61 47.02
CA THR A 295 -10.38 -23.52 47.89
C THR A 295 -10.86 -24.75 47.15
N THR A 296 -10.82 -25.91 47.83
CA THR A 296 -11.44 -27.12 47.35
C THR A 296 -12.62 -27.46 48.28
N GLY A 297 -13.80 -27.57 47.71
CA GLY A 297 -15.02 -27.97 48.41
C GLY A 297 -15.33 -29.45 48.22
N PHE A 298 -15.72 -30.12 49.30
CA PHE A 298 -16.14 -31.49 49.29
C PHE A 298 -17.58 -31.60 49.83
N GLY A 299 -18.46 -32.30 49.13
CA GLY A 299 -19.85 -32.44 49.50
C GLY A 299 -20.35 -33.87 49.38
N TYR A 300 -21.25 -34.23 50.33
CA TYR A 300 -21.91 -35.52 50.40
C TYR A 300 -23.37 -35.32 50.82
N ASN A 301 -24.31 -35.92 50.10
CA ASN A 301 -25.74 -35.76 50.33
C ASN A 301 -26.39 -37.03 51.01
N GLY A 302 -25.57 -38.01 51.37
CA GLY A 302 -26.05 -39.26 51.98
C GLY A 302 -26.38 -39.14 53.49
N GLN A 303 -27.51 -39.72 53.93
CA GLN A 303 -27.87 -39.77 55.31
C GLN A 303 -27.02 -40.86 56.07
N PRO A 304 -26.68 -40.70 57.36
CA PRO A 304 -27.17 -39.66 58.29
C PRO A 304 -26.35 -38.36 58.33
N ALA A 305 -25.24 -38.26 57.58
CA ALA A 305 -24.34 -37.13 57.67
C ALA A 305 -24.11 -36.50 56.29
N SER A 306 -25.00 -35.56 55.89
CA SER A 306 -24.74 -34.67 54.70
C SER A 306 -23.85 -33.52 55.11
N PHE A 307 -22.91 -33.15 54.22
CA PHE A 307 -22.01 -31.98 54.42
C PHE A 307 -21.58 -31.32 53.15
N LEU A 308 -21.10 -30.09 53.26
CA LEU A 308 -20.39 -29.33 52.23
C LEU A 308 -19.33 -28.49 52.93
N ASP A 309 -18.07 -28.89 52.83
CA ASP A 309 -16.95 -28.25 53.51
C ASP A 309 -15.92 -27.74 52.48
N PHE A 310 -15.34 -26.59 52.78
CA PHE A 310 -14.34 -25.94 51.92
C PHE A 310 -13.00 -25.85 52.65
N TYR A 311 -11.93 -26.21 51.94
CA TYR A 311 -10.57 -26.24 52.48
C TYR A 311 -9.67 -25.34 51.61
N PRO A 312 -8.92 -24.39 52.22
CA PRO A 312 -8.00 -23.55 51.51
C PRO A 312 -6.81 -24.36 50.98
N ILE A 313 -6.36 -24.02 49.80
CA ILE A 313 -5.14 -24.57 49.19
C ILE A 313 -4.34 -23.42 48.56
N GLY A 314 -3.02 -23.41 48.78
CA GLY A 314 -2.16 -22.41 48.17
C GLY A 314 -0.71 -22.87 48.10
N PHE A 315 -0.07 -22.50 47.03
CA PHE A 315 1.37 -22.67 46.86
C PHE A 315 1.95 -21.59 45.95
N ALA A 316 3.24 -21.33 46.10
CA ALA A 316 4.05 -20.58 45.16
C ALA A 316 5.35 -21.35 44.90
N GLY A 317 5.84 -21.34 43.68
CA GLY A 317 7.01 -22.11 43.30
C GLY A 317 7.62 -21.66 41.98
N ILE A 318 8.78 -22.23 41.70
CA ILE A 318 9.49 -22.03 40.44
C ILE A 318 9.47 -23.37 39.69
N GLN A 319 9.03 -23.31 38.42
CA GLN A 319 8.98 -24.46 37.53
C GLN A 319 10.10 -24.34 36.51
N LEU A 320 11.04 -25.27 36.50
CA LEU A 320 12.07 -25.46 35.48
C LEU A 320 11.61 -26.51 34.47
N SER A 321 11.64 -26.18 33.18
CA SER A 321 11.37 -27.13 32.11
C SER A 321 12.53 -27.14 31.12
N TYR A 322 13.09 -28.34 30.88
CA TYR A 322 14.19 -28.55 29.94
C TYR A 322 13.84 -29.70 28.98
N PRO A 323 13.78 -29.41 27.65
CA PRO A 323 13.43 -30.44 26.67
C PRO A 323 14.64 -31.34 26.39
N LEU A 324 14.63 -32.56 26.95
CA LEU A 324 15.69 -33.55 26.67
C LEU A 324 15.57 -34.13 25.26
N PHE A 325 14.37 -34.47 24.86
CA PHE A 325 14.08 -35.03 23.53
C PHE A 325 12.66 -34.69 23.08
N ASN A 326 12.52 -34.19 21.86
CA ASN A 326 11.22 -33.78 21.28
C ASN A 326 10.94 -34.44 19.91
N GLY A 327 11.42 -35.66 19.70
CA GLY A 327 11.19 -36.39 18.48
C GLY A 327 11.81 -35.76 17.21
N THR A 328 12.90 -34.99 17.34
CA THR A 328 13.59 -34.26 16.25
C THR A 328 12.79 -33.09 15.64
N VAL A 329 11.62 -32.73 16.15
CA VAL A 329 10.76 -31.66 15.62
C VAL A 329 11.52 -30.34 15.51
N THR A 330 12.23 -29.93 16.58
CA THR A 330 13.01 -28.68 16.56
C THR A 330 14.13 -28.73 15.54
N LEU A 331 14.81 -29.86 15.36
CA LEU A 331 15.87 -30.02 14.36
C LEU A 331 15.31 -29.87 12.93
N ARG A 332 14.13 -30.45 12.66
CA ARG A 332 13.48 -30.29 11.34
C ARG A 332 13.07 -28.86 11.08
N LYS A 333 12.56 -28.13 12.08
CA LYS A 333 12.26 -26.71 11.98
C LYS A 333 13.51 -25.87 11.73
N ILE A 334 14.63 -26.16 12.39
CA ILE A 334 15.93 -25.52 12.15
C ILE A 334 16.35 -25.71 10.70
N ASN A 335 16.29 -26.94 10.17
CA ASN A 335 16.66 -27.23 8.79
C ASN A 335 15.77 -26.51 7.78
N GLN A 336 14.45 -26.45 8.03
CA GLN A 336 13.51 -25.67 7.21
C GLN A 336 13.89 -24.19 7.19
N LYS A 337 14.12 -23.58 8.38
CA LYS A 337 14.50 -22.16 8.47
C LYS A 337 15.87 -21.87 7.84
N THR A 338 16.79 -22.80 7.90
CA THR A 338 18.09 -22.69 7.19
C THR A 338 17.91 -22.66 5.67
N LEU A 339 17.01 -23.49 5.13
CA LEU A 339 16.69 -23.46 3.69
C LEU A 339 15.92 -22.20 3.28
N GLU A 340 14.98 -21.73 4.10
CA GLU A 340 14.29 -20.46 3.89
C GLU A 340 15.28 -19.28 3.85
N LEU A 341 16.25 -19.25 4.79
CA LEU A 341 17.30 -18.24 4.82
C LEU A 341 18.15 -18.27 3.55
N ARG A 342 18.57 -19.47 3.11
CA ARG A 342 19.33 -19.63 1.87
C ARG A 342 18.54 -19.17 0.64
N ASN A 343 17.24 -19.48 0.57
CA ASN A 343 16.37 -18.99 -0.50
C ASN A 343 16.26 -17.47 -0.49
N ASN A 344 16.15 -16.84 0.70
CA ASN A 344 16.14 -15.40 0.83
C ASN A 344 17.46 -14.75 0.38
N GLU A 345 18.61 -15.37 0.65
CA GLU A 345 19.92 -14.92 0.17
C GLU A 345 20.01 -14.97 -1.37
N LEU A 346 19.52 -16.06 -1.98
CA LEU A 346 19.44 -16.18 -3.44
C LEU A 346 18.50 -15.11 -4.03
N GLN A 347 17.36 -14.89 -3.40
CA GLN A 347 16.41 -13.86 -3.83
C GLN A 347 16.99 -12.44 -3.69
N PHE A 348 17.78 -12.17 -2.66
CA PHE A 348 18.51 -10.91 -2.51
C PHE A 348 19.51 -10.70 -3.66
N GLY A 349 20.30 -11.73 -4.03
CA GLY A 349 21.21 -11.68 -5.16
C GLY A 349 20.45 -11.39 -6.48
N LEU A 350 19.42 -12.19 -6.76
CA LEU A 350 18.58 -12.03 -7.95
C LEU A 350 17.98 -10.62 -8.06
N LEU A 351 17.39 -10.11 -6.96
CA LEU A 351 16.77 -8.78 -6.95
C LEU A 351 17.81 -7.67 -7.17
N THR A 352 19.02 -7.82 -6.61
CA THR A 352 20.11 -6.86 -6.80
C THR A 352 20.56 -6.81 -8.26
N GLU A 353 20.77 -7.98 -8.90
CA GLU A 353 21.14 -8.07 -10.31
C GLU A 353 20.03 -7.51 -11.21
N GLN A 354 18.78 -7.86 -10.93
CA GLN A 354 17.63 -7.34 -11.66
C GLN A 354 17.51 -5.82 -11.54
N ASN A 355 17.70 -5.25 -10.34
CA ASN A 355 17.69 -3.81 -10.14
C ASN A 355 18.81 -3.12 -10.92
N ASN A 356 20.02 -3.67 -10.90
CA ASN A 356 21.15 -3.11 -11.67
C ASN A 356 20.85 -3.10 -13.17
N MET A 357 20.32 -4.20 -13.72
CA MET A 357 19.90 -4.28 -15.12
C MET A 357 18.81 -3.23 -15.43
N GLN A 358 17.79 -3.12 -14.58
CA GLN A 358 16.70 -2.17 -14.77
C GLN A 358 17.19 -0.72 -14.71
N VAL A 359 18.13 -0.38 -13.80
CA VAL A 359 18.73 0.96 -13.71
C VAL A 359 19.46 1.31 -15.01
N GLU A 360 20.29 0.40 -15.54
CA GLU A 360 21.00 0.68 -16.80
C GLU A 360 20.03 0.83 -17.99
N ASN A 361 19.01 -0.02 -18.08
CA ASN A 361 17.96 0.14 -19.09
C ASN A 361 17.19 1.46 -18.96
N ALA A 362 16.84 1.85 -17.73
CA ALA A 362 16.13 3.11 -17.49
C ALA A 362 16.98 4.35 -17.84
N LYS A 363 18.30 4.31 -17.58
CA LYS A 363 19.23 5.35 -18.02
C LYS A 363 19.22 5.51 -19.53
N LEU A 364 19.35 4.39 -20.27
CA LEU A 364 19.33 4.40 -21.73
C LEU A 364 17.99 4.92 -22.28
N GLN A 365 16.88 4.47 -21.72
CA GLN A 365 15.55 4.94 -22.12
C GLN A 365 15.36 6.43 -21.88
N ARG A 366 15.79 6.94 -20.71
CA ARG A 366 15.73 8.37 -20.38
C ARG A 366 16.57 9.21 -21.33
N GLU A 367 17.79 8.78 -21.66
CA GLU A 367 18.68 9.48 -22.58
C GLU A 367 18.08 9.57 -24.00
N VAL A 368 17.59 8.44 -24.52
CA VAL A 368 16.91 8.39 -25.80
C VAL A 368 15.67 9.28 -25.81
N ALA A 369 14.82 9.17 -24.78
CA ALA A 369 13.60 9.98 -24.67
C ALA A 369 13.92 11.48 -24.59
N LYS A 370 14.97 11.89 -23.85
CA LYS A 370 15.44 13.28 -23.79
C LYS A 370 15.82 13.79 -25.17
N LYS A 371 16.65 13.06 -25.89
CA LYS A 371 17.06 13.42 -27.25
C LYS A 371 15.88 13.50 -28.22
N THR A 372 14.91 12.60 -28.05
CA THR A 372 13.67 12.62 -28.85
C THR A 372 12.84 13.88 -28.58
N VAL A 373 12.71 14.31 -27.30
CA VAL A 373 12.04 15.59 -26.97
C VAL A 373 12.75 16.76 -27.62
N GLU A 374 14.08 16.85 -27.54
CA GLU A 374 14.87 17.90 -28.16
C GLU A 374 14.61 17.96 -29.67
N THR A 375 14.71 16.84 -30.38
CA THR A 375 14.50 16.76 -31.82
C THR A 375 13.07 17.10 -32.22
N THR A 376 12.06 16.58 -31.51
CA THR A 376 10.64 16.79 -31.81
C THR A 376 10.18 18.22 -31.50
N THR A 377 10.80 18.87 -30.53
CA THR A 377 10.56 20.30 -30.23
C THR A 377 10.87 21.18 -31.45
N GLU A 378 11.93 20.88 -32.20
CA GLU A 378 12.31 21.63 -33.41
C GLU A 378 11.42 21.31 -34.62
N GLN A 379 10.77 20.14 -34.65
CA GLN A 379 9.92 19.73 -35.77
C GLN A 379 8.58 20.49 -35.82
N ILE A 380 8.01 20.89 -34.68
CA ILE A 380 6.72 21.60 -34.65
C ILE A 380 6.77 22.92 -35.40
N PRO A 381 7.69 23.88 -35.12
CA PRO A 381 7.75 25.15 -35.82
C PRO A 381 8.08 24.98 -37.30
N LEU A 382 8.88 23.95 -37.65
CA LEU A 382 9.16 23.63 -39.05
C LEU A 382 7.90 23.17 -39.77
N ALA A 383 7.16 22.22 -39.23
CA ALA A 383 5.90 21.72 -39.80
C ALA A 383 4.82 22.82 -39.86
N GLN A 384 4.77 23.70 -38.87
CA GLN A 384 3.88 24.85 -38.84
C GLN A 384 4.21 25.80 -39.98
N THR A 385 5.47 26.13 -40.20
CA THR A 385 5.93 26.99 -41.29
C THR A 385 5.57 26.39 -42.65
N ILE A 386 5.80 25.09 -42.86
CA ILE A 386 5.43 24.40 -44.11
C ILE A 386 3.93 24.48 -44.34
N TYR A 387 3.12 24.22 -43.32
CA TYR A 387 1.65 24.31 -43.44
C TYR A 387 1.19 25.73 -43.82
N GLU A 388 1.69 26.76 -43.13
CA GLU A 388 1.34 28.15 -43.40
C GLU A 388 1.75 28.59 -44.83
N GLN A 389 2.96 28.24 -45.29
CA GLN A 389 3.43 28.52 -46.63
C GLN A 389 2.59 27.81 -47.69
N THR A 390 2.24 26.54 -47.46
CA THR A 390 1.42 25.75 -48.39
C THR A 390 0.01 26.35 -48.52
N ILE A 391 -0.58 26.85 -47.42
CA ILE A 391 -1.86 27.58 -47.48
C ILE A 391 -1.74 28.86 -48.30
N LEU A 392 -0.64 29.63 -48.18
CA LEU A 392 -0.42 30.83 -48.99
C LEU A 392 -0.27 30.50 -50.48
N GLN A 393 0.48 29.46 -50.82
CA GLN A 393 0.65 28.97 -52.19
C GLN A 393 -0.68 28.48 -52.78
N GLN A 394 -1.51 27.79 -51.99
CA GLN A 394 -2.82 27.34 -52.41
C GLN A 394 -3.75 28.54 -52.72
N LYS A 395 -3.72 29.62 -51.93
CA LYS A 395 -4.44 30.85 -52.19
C LYS A 395 -3.98 31.53 -53.47
N GLN A 396 -2.71 31.39 -53.87
CA GLN A 396 -2.14 31.91 -55.10
C GLN A 396 -2.35 30.96 -56.29
N GLY A 397 -2.96 29.78 -56.09
CA GLY A 397 -3.19 28.78 -57.11
C GLY A 397 -1.95 27.97 -57.52
N THR A 398 -0.84 28.06 -56.77
CA THR A 398 0.43 27.38 -57.04
C THR A 398 0.57 26.03 -56.26
N ALA A 399 -0.27 25.77 -55.24
CA ALA A 399 -0.36 24.51 -54.56
C ALA A 399 -1.78 23.93 -54.61
N SER A 400 -1.92 22.62 -54.63
CA SER A 400 -3.19 21.91 -54.61
C SER A 400 -3.77 21.77 -53.17
N LEU A 401 -5.07 21.47 -53.07
CA LEU A 401 -5.68 21.10 -51.80
C LEU A 401 -4.97 19.89 -51.18
N THR A 402 -4.53 18.95 -52.01
CA THR A 402 -3.81 17.74 -51.50
C THR A 402 -2.51 18.12 -50.79
N ASP A 403 -1.78 19.10 -51.31
CA ASP A 403 -0.55 19.60 -50.69
C ASP A 403 -0.84 20.22 -49.31
N VAL A 404 -1.94 21.00 -49.19
CA VAL A 404 -2.39 21.56 -47.91
C VAL A 404 -2.76 20.45 -46.91
N LEU A 405 -3.48 19.43 -47.34
CA LEU A 405 -3.87 18.30 -46.48
C LEU A 405 -2.66 17.48 -46.01
N LEU A 406 -1.64 17.30 -46.87
CA LEU A 406 -0.39 16.64 -46.51
C LEU A 406 0.40 17.46 -45.49
N ALA A 407 0.51 18.78 -45.70
CA ALA A 407 1.19 19.68 -44.75
C ALA A 407 0.47 19.73 -43.40
N ASP A 408 -0.87 19.76 -43.39
CA ASP A 408 -1.67 19.68 -42.16
C ASP A 408 -1.47 18.33 -41.41
N ASN A 409 -1.43 17.21 -42.13
CA ASN A 409 -1.15 15.92 -41.56
C ASN A 409 0.26 15.87 -40.92
N ALA A 410 1.28 16.43 -41.64
CA ALA A 410 2.65 16.49 -41.11
C ALA A 410 2.74 17.33 -39.83
N LEU A 411 2.02 18.46 -39.76
CA LEU A 411 1.95 19.28 -38.55
C LEU A 411 1.31 18.52 -37.36
N ARG A 412 0.20 17.85 -37.61
CA ARG A 412 -0.47 17.05 -36.58
C ARG A 412 0.39 15.87 -36.09
N GLU A 413 1.11 15.22 -36.98
CA GLU A 413 2.06 14.14 -36.65
C GLU A 413 3.22 14.70 -35.82
N ALA A 414 3.79 15.85 -36.16
CA ALA A 414 4.83 16.49 -35.36
C ALA A 414 4.35 16.85 -33.95
N GLN A 415 3.14 17.42 -33.84
CA GLN A 415 2.51 17.72 -32.52
C GLN A 415 2.30 16.44 -31.67
N GLN A 416 1.78 15.37 -32.28
CA GLN A 416 1.53 14.10 -31.58
C GLN A 416 2.84 13.44 -31.15
N THR A 417 3.85 13.42 -32.01
CA THR A 417 5.15 12.82 -31.73
C THR A 417 5.87 13.57 -30.61
N TYR A 418 5.80 14.89 -30.60
CA TYR A 418 6.34 15.70 -29.49
C TYR A 418 5.69 15.35 -28.14
N LEU A 419 4.35 15.30 -28.07
CA LEU A 419 3.66 14.97 -26.83
C LEU A 419 3.98 13.54 -26.35
N SER A 420 4.11 12.59 -27.31
CA SER A 420 4.56 11.23 -26.98
C SER A 420 5.98 11.23 -26.42
N ALA A 421 6.90 11.97 -27.02
CA ALA A 421 8.27 12.08 -26.54
C ALA A 421 8.36 12.67 -25.13
N VAL A 422 7.57 13.70 -24.85
CA VAL A 422 7.52 14.34 -23.52
C VAL A 422 7.02 13.36 -22.46
N ILE A 423 5.93 12.61 -22.71
CA ILE A 423 5.43 11.64 -21.72
C ILE A 423 6.41 10.51 -21.52
N ASP A 424 7.08 10.02 -22.57
CA ASP A 424 8.07 8.97 -22.49
C ASP A 424 9.29 9.40 -21.66
N TYR A 425 9.72 10.66 -21.83
CA TYR A 425 10.79 11.24 -20.99
C TYR A 425 10.38 11.33 -19.52
N LEU A 426 9.20 11.87 -19.23
CA LEU A 426 8.71 12.00 -17.85
C LEU A 426 8.56 10.64 -17.15
N LYS A 427 8.07 9.63 -17.88
CA LYS A 427 7.95 8.25 -17.36
C LYS A 427 9.32 7.60 -17.16
N ALA A 428 10.24 7.76 -18.08
CA ALA A 428 11.60 7.21 -17.97
C ALA A 428 12.37 7.86 -16.80
N ASP A 429 12.23 9.16 -16.60
CA ASP A 429 12.83 9.88 -15.48
C ASP A 429 12.25 9.44 -14.13
N LEU A 430 10.93 9.29 -14.05
CA LEU A 430 10.23 8.81 -12.85
C LEU A 430 10.62 7.36 -12.51
N GLU A 431 10.74 6.47 -13.51
CA GLU A 431 11.18 5.09 -13.32
C GLU A 431 12.64 5.04 -12.84
N LEU A 432 13.55 5.81 -13.45
CA LEU A 432 14.94 5.88 -13.02
C LEU A 432 15.04 6.41 -11.58
N LYS A 433 14.26 7.41 -11.22
CA LYS A 433 14.18 7.97 -9.87
C LYS A 433 13.76 6.90 -8.85
N LYS A 434 12.79 6.05 -9.20
CA LYS A 434 12.34 4.92 -8.38
C LYS A 434 13.43 3.86 -8.24
N LEU A 435 14.00 3.40 -9.35
CA LEU A 435 15.02 2.33 -9.38
C LEU A 435 16.32 2.71 -8.68
N THR A 436 16.60 4.00 -8.56
CA THR A 436 17.77 4.51 -7.81
C THR A 436 17.44 4.89 -6.37
N GLY A 437 16.20 4.67 -5.89
CA GLY A 437 15.79 4.97 -4.53
C GLY A 437 15.72 6.47 -4.21
N ASN A 438 15.60 7.32 -5.24
CA ASN A 438 15.58 8.78 -5.09
C ASN A 438 14.15 9.37 -5.09
N ILE A 439 13.12 8.55 -4.97
CA ILE A 439 11.78 9.04 -4.63
C ILE A 439 11.83 9.44 -3.15
N SER A 440 12.24 10.69 -2.90
CA SER A 440 12.09 11.26 -1.57
C SER A 440 10.63 11.62 -1.38
N ILE A 441 9.91 10.82 -0.65
CA ILE A 441 8.65 11.21 -0.05
C ILE A 441 9.05 12.24 1.00
N ILE A 442 8.73 13.51 0.73
CA ILE A 442 9.08 14.64 1.60
C ILE A 442 8.44 14.35 2.97
N LYS A 443 9.30 14.22 3.98
CA LYS A 443 8.88 14.17 5.39
C LYS A 443 8.40 15.53 5.83
#